data_348b4243313e6f060688ad74cc0d93a3
#
_entry.id   348b4243313e6f060688ad74cc0d93a3
#
_cell.length_a   1.000
_cell.length_b   1.000
_cell.length_c   1.000
_cell.angle_alpha   90.00
_cell.angle_beta   90.00
_cell.angle_gamma   90.00
#
_symmetry.space_group_name_H-M   'P 1'
#
loop_
_entity.id
_entity.type
_entity.pdbx_description
1 polymer ?
#
loop_
_entity_poly.entity_id
_entity_poly.type
_entity_poly.pdbx_seq_one_letter_code
_entity_poly.pdbx_strand_id
1 'polypeptide(L)'
;MYRSHQLAVSTDGADSERITLQVENAGRLETWHGQGSGPIDAMVKAIGLPFDVLSYEEHSRGQGSAAKAVSYIEITTRSRRTLFGAGMHPNMITASLLAIFSAVNRALAQGALPARADSALTGT
;
A
#
# COMPACT_ATOMS: atom_id res chain seq x y z
N MET A 1 -9.50 3.37 9.07
CA MET A 1 -9.05 2.22 8.25
C MET A 1 -9.06 2.60 6.78
N TYR A 2 -7.98 2.33 6.11
CA TYR A 2 -7.87 2.59 4.67
C TYR A 2 -8.28 1.36 3.89
N ARG A 3 -9.03 1.58 2.84
CA ARG A 3 -9.47 0.51 1.95
C ARG A 3 -9.16 0.90 0.52
N SER A 4 -8.44 0.03 -0.18
CA SER A 4 -8.16 0.24 -1.60
C SER A 4 -9.44 0.15 -2.41
N HIS A 5 -9.66 1.13 -3.28
CA HIS A 5 -10.80 1.15 -4.16
C HIS A 5 -10.38 0.95 -5.61
N GLN A 6 -9.34 1.64 -6.04
CA GLN A 6 -8.84 1.53 -7.39
C GLN A 6 -7.36 1.84 -7.43
N LEU A 7 -6.63 1.13 -8.28
CA LEU A 7 -5.19 1.30 -8.44
C LEU A 7 -4.90 1.51 -9.93
N ALA A 8 -4.14 2.54 -10.23
CA ALA A 8 -3.60 2.76 -11.56
C ALA A 8 -2.09 2.91 -11.47
N VAL A 9 -1.38 2.19 -12.36
CA VAL A 9 0.08 2.20 -12.41
C VAL A 9 0.49 2.68 -13.78
N SER A 10 1.42 3.61 -13.83
CA SER A 10 2.03 4.05 -15.09
C SER A 10 3.53 4.13 -14.93
N THR A 11 4.24 3.85 -16.02
CA THR A 11 5.69 3.97 -16.05
C THR A 11 6.05 5.36 -16.59
N ASP A 12 6.87 6.08 -15.82
CA ASP A 12 7.27 7.44 -16.17
C ASP A 12 8.78 7.45 -16.38
N GLY A 13 9.21 7.00 -17.55
CA GLY A 13 10.62 6.85 -17.87
C GLY A 13 11.14 5.45 -17.53
N ALA A 14 12.46 5.26 -17.68
CA ALA A 14 13.06 3.92 -17.62
C ALA A 14 13.09 3.35 -16.21
N ASP A 15 13.21 4.21 -15.18
CA ASP A 15 13.45 3.76 -13.81
C ASP A 15 12.44 4.32 -12.82
N SER A 16 11.29 4.75 -13.30
CA SER A 16 10.33 5.43 -12.43
C SER A 16 8.92 4.92 -12.71
N GLU A 17 8.21 4.57 -11.64
CA GLU A 17 6.82 4.21 -11.73
C GLU A 17 5.98 5.19 -10.92
N ARG A 18 4.85 5.54 -11.48
CA ARG A 18 3.86 6.41 -10.84
C ARG A 18 2.64 5.60 -10.50
N ILE A 19 2.17 5.74 -9.26
CA ILE A 19 0.98 5.06 -8.81
C ILE A 19 -0.05 6.10 -8.40
N THR A 20 -1.27 5.86 -8.81
CA THR A 20 -2.44 6.62 -8.37
C THR A 20 -3.37 5.64 -7.67
N LEU A 21 -3.70 5.95 -6.42
CA LEU A 21 -4.58 5.12 -5.60
C LEU A 21 -5.86 5.88 -5.32
N GLN A 22 -7.00 5.20 -5.52
CA GLN A 22 -8.25 5.66 -4.94
C GLN A 22 -8.48 4.86 -3.66
N VAL A 23 -8.61 5.56 -2.55
CA VAL A 23 -8.65 4.96 -1.23
C VAL A 23 -9.88 5.46 -0.51
N GLU A 24 -10.62 4.53 0.08
CA GLU A 24 -11.72 4.90 0.95
C GLU A 24 -11.20 5.03 2.38
N ASN A 25 -11.46 6.18 2.98
CA ASN A 25 -11.06 6.49 4.34
C ASN A 25 -12.24 7.11 5.07
N ALA A 26 -12.78 6.38 6.05
CA ALA A 26 -13.92 6.81 6.84
C ALA A 26 -15.12 7.21 5.97
N GLY A 27 -15.39 6.45 4.93
CA GLY A 27 -16.52 6.69 4.02
C GLY A 27 -16.25 7.75 2.96
N ARG A 28 -15.04 8.32 2.94
CA ARG A 28 -14.66 9.34 1.96
C ARG A 28 -13.68 8.73 0.96
N LEU A 29 -13.85 9.06 -0.30
CA LEU A 29 -12.96 8.62 -1.35
C LEU A 29 -11.87 9.66 -1.56
N GLU A 30 -10.62 9.22 -1.43
CA GLU A 30 -9.44 10.07 -1.60
C GLU A 30 -8.58 9.52 -2.71
N THR A 31 -7.86 10.41 -3.38
CA THR A 31 -6.91 10.02 -4.41
C THR A 31 -5.49 10.36 -3.93
N TRP A 32 -4.64 9.35 -3.88
CA TRP A 32 -3.25 9.50 -3.46
C TRP A 32 -2.32 9.17 -4.60
N HIS A 33 -1.24 9.93 -4.73
CA HIS A 33 -0.25 9.76 -5.78
C HIS A 33 1.12 9.50 -5.19
N GLY A 34 1.86 8.61 -5.83
CA GLY A 34 3.24 8.35 -5.45
C GLY A 34 4.07 8.00 -6.65
N GLN A 35 5.35 8.30 -6.59
CA GLN A 35 6.31 7.97 -7.63
C GLN A 35 7.55 7.39 -6.97
N GLY A 36 8.07 6.31 -7.53
CA GLY A 36 9.22 5.64 -6.97
C GLY A 36 9.93 4.78 -8.00
N SER A 37 10.96 4.06 -7.54
CA SER A 37 11.77 3.21 -8.40
C SER A 37 11.08 1.90 -8.78
N GLY A 38 9.96 1.59 -8.15
CA GLY A 38 9.16 0.41 -8.45
C GLY A 38 7.79 0.54 -7.82
N PRO A 39 6.89 -0.44 -8.04
CA PRO A 39 5.51 -0.33 -7.54
C PRO A 39 5.43 -0.24 -6.02
N ILE A 40 6.23 -1.00 -5.29
CA ILE A 40 6.20 -0.98 -3.83
C ILE A 40 6.66 0.38 -3.31
N ASP A 41 7.78 0.89 -3.82
CA ASP A 41 8.30 2.18 -3.42
C ASP A 41 7.30 3.30 -3.74
N ALA A 42 6.66 3.24 -4.90
CA ALA A 42 5.65 4.21 -5.30
C ALA A 42 4.43 4.16 -4.39
N MET A 43 4.00 2.96 -3.97
CA MET A 43 2.89 2.80 -3.04
C MET A 43 3.20 3.39 -1.67
N VAL A 44 4.39 3.12 -1.15
CA VAL A 44 4.82 3.67 0.13
C VAL A 44 4.79 5.19 0.10
N LYS A 45 5.28 5.77 -1.00
CA LYS A 45 5.27 7.23 -1.15
C LYS A 45 3.87 7.80 -1.32
N ALA A 46 2.99 7.08 -2.01
CA ALA A 46 1.61 7.50 -2.16
C ALA A 46 0.88 7.53 -0.81
N ILE A 47 1.13 6.53 0.03
CA ILE A 47 0.52 6.45 1.35
C ILE A 47 1.05 7.57 2.26
N GLY A 48 2.34 7.88 2.17
CA GLY A 48 2.91 9.05 2.84
C GLY A 48 2.94 9.00 4.36
N LEU A 49 2.88 7.82 4.94
CA LEU A 49 2.98 7.64 6.39
C LEU A 49 4.40 7.23 6.78
N PRO A 50 4.80 7.48 8.05
CA PRO A 50 6.18 7.22 8.48
C PRO A 50 6.41 5.75 8.82
N PHE A 51 6.51 4.92 7.79
CA PHE A 51 6.86 3.52 7.93
C PHE A 51 7.81 3.13 6.80
N ASP A 52 8.54 2.05 7.00
CA ASP A 52 9.40 1.45 6.00
C ASP A 52 9.00 0.01 5.77
N VAL A 53 9.20 -0.47 4.56
CA VAL A 53 9.01 -1.89 4.24
C VAL A 53 10.34 -2.60 4.52
N LEU A 54 10.32 -3.54 5.47
CA LEU A 54 11.50 -4.33 5.83
C LEU A 54 11.69 -5.52 4.91
N SER A 55 10.60 -6.17 4.56
CA SER A 55 10.65 -7.32 3.68
C SER A 55 9.34 -7.49 2.95
N TYR A 56 9.42 -8.13 1.80
CA TYR A 56 8.22 -8.51 1.12
C TYR A 56 8.45 -9.78 0.33
N GLU A 57 7.44 -10.64 0.26
CA GLU A 57 7.48 -11.89 -0.46
C GLU A 57 6.22 -12.05 -1.28
N GLU A 58 6.35 -12.66 -2.45
CA GLU A 58 5.24 -12.94 -3.34
C GLU A 58 5.24 -14.42 -3.70
N HIS A 59 4.06 -15.00 -3.72
CA HIS A 59 3.87 -16.39 -4.11
C HIS A 59 2.65 -16.50 -5.02
N SER A 60 2.69 -17.44 -5.94
CA SER A 60 1.53 -17.77 -6.75
C SER A 60 0.83 -18.99 -6.14
N ARG A 61 -0.49 -18.93 -6.09
CA ARG A 61 -1.31 -20.05 -5.64
C ARG A 61 -2.35 -20.38 -6.70
N GLY A 62 -2.58 -21.67 -6.91
CA GLY A 62 -3.50 -22.13 -7.92
C GLY A 62 -2.82 -22.35 -9.26
N GLN A 63 -3.60 -22.72 -10.24
CA GLN A 63 -3.11 -23.05 -11.58
C GLN A 63 -3.96 -22.39 -12.63
N GLY A 64 -3.32 -22.03 -13.75
CA GLY A 64 -4.00 -21.47 -14.90
C GLY A 64 -4.70 -20.16 -14.57
N SER A 65 -5.90 -19.99 -15.08
CA SER A 65 -6.68 -18.76 -14.91
C SER A 65 -7.19 -18.57 -13.47
N ALA A 66 -7.11 -19.62 -12.65
CA ALA A 66 -7.50 -19.53 -11.23
C ALA A 66 -6.33 -19.12 -10.34
N ALA A 67 -5.14 -18.90 -10.89
CA ALA A 67 -3.97 -18.53 -10.09
C ALA A 67 -4.16 -17.16 -9.45
N LYS A 68 -3.71 -17.05 -8.21
CA LYS A 68 -3.74 -15.81 -7.46
C LYS A 68 -2.37 -15.52 -6.90
N ALA A 69 -2.01 -14.25 -6.87
CA ALA A 69 -0.81 -13.81 -6.21
C ALA A 69 -1.11 -13.59 -4.73
N VAL A 70 -0.21 -14.04 -3.88
CA VAL A 70 -0.26 -13.80 -2.43
C VAL A 70 0.99 -13.00 -2.08
N SER A 71 0.80 -11.88 -1.45
CA SER A 71 1.88 -11.01 -1.03
C SER A 71 1.92 -10.94 0.50
N TYR A 72 3.12 -11.02 1.06
CA TYR A 72 3.37 -10.87 2.49
C TYR A 72 4.33 -9.71 2.68
N ILE A 73 3.98 -8.79 3.55
CA ILE A 73 4.78 -7.59 3.79
C ILE A 73 5.04 -7.45 5.28
N GLU A 74 6.26 -7.02 5.58
CA GLU A 74 6.65 -6.64 6.91
C GLU A 74 7.04 -5.17 6.89
N ILE A 75 6.42 -4.37 7.74
CA ILE A 75 6.74 -2.95 7.86
C ILE A 75 7.30 -2.66 9.25
N THR A 76 8.07 -1.58 9.34
CA THR A 76 8.52 -1.05 10.62
C THR A 76 8.11 0.41 10.73
N THR A 77 7.74 0.82 11.94
CA THR A 77 7.36 2.20 12.24
C THR A 77 8.53 2.92 12.92
N ARG A 78 8.41 4.22 13.11
CA ARG A 78 9.45 5.00 13.81
C ARG A 78 9.64 4.58 15.24
N SER A 79 8.61 4.06 15.88
CA SER A 79 8.71 3.51 17.24
C SER A 79 9.32 2.10 17.23
N ARG A 80 9.84 1.64 16.10
CA ARG A 80 10.44 0.33 15.89
C ARG A 80 9.47 -0.83 16.08
N ARG A 81 8.20 -0.57 15.90
CA ARG A 81 7.21 -1.63 15.85
C ARG A 81 7.22 -2.28 14.49
N THR A 82 7.20 -3.61 14.51
CA THR A 82 7.14 -4.41 13.29
C THR A 82 5.75 -5.00 13.16
N LEU A 83 5.15 -4.86 11.99
CA LEU A 83 3.83 -5.39 11.72
C LEU A 83 3.83 -6.11 10.39
N PHE A 84 3.00 -7.13 10.30
CA PHE A 84 2.87 -7.95 9.10
C PHE A 84 1.52 -7.72 8.47
N GLY A 85 1.50 -7.80 7.16
CA GLY A 85 0.29 -7.77 6.38
C GLY A 85 0.34 -8.76 5.24
N ALA A 86 -0.82 -9.20 4.81
CA ALA A 86 -0.94 -10.11 3.69
C ALA A 86 -2.06 -9.66 2.78
N GLY A 87 -1.89 -9.93 1.48
CA GLY A 87 -2.90 -9.63 0.48
C GLY A 87 -2.94 -10.72 -0.57
N MET A 88 -4.12 -10.94 -1.12
CA MET A 88 -4.32 -11.93 -2.17
C MET A 88 -5.17 -11.32 -3.27
N HIS A 89 -4.72 -11.46 -4.51
CA HIS A 89 -5.43 -10.92 -5.67
C HIS A 89 -4.87 -11.58 -6.93
N PRO A 90 -5.67 -11.73 -8.00
CA PRO A 90 -5.13 -12.22 -9.26
C PRO A 90 -4.00 -11.36 -9.81
N ASN A 91 -4.02 -10.05 -9.57
CA ASN A 91 -2.95 -9.13 -9.94
C ASN A 91 -1.96 -8.98 -8.79
N MET A 92 -0.69 -9.22 -9.09
CA MET A 92 0.37 -9.22 -8.07
C MET A 92 0.59 -7.84 -7.45
N ILE A 93 0.50 -6.78 -8.23
CA ILE A 93 0.67 -5.42 -7.72
C ILE A 93 -0.46 -5.08 -6.75
N THR A 94 -1.69 -5.45 -7.11
CA THR A 94 -2.84 -5.23 -6.22
C THR A 94 -2.71 -6.07 -4.94
N ALA A 95 -2.23 -7.31 -5.04
CA ALA A 95 -1.99 -8.15 -3.86
C ALA A 95 -0.99 -7.47 -2.92
N SER A 96 0.07 -6.88 -3.46
CA SER A 96 1.07 -6.18 -2.66
C SER A 96 0.48 -4.95 -2.00
N LEU A 97 -0.35 -4.19 -2.69
CA LEU A 97 -1.04 -3.04 -2.12
C LEU A 97 -1.95 -3.45 -0.96
N LEU A 98 -2.72 -4.53 -1.13
CA LEU A 98 -3.57 -5.05 -0.07
C LEU A 98 -2.75 -5.48 1.14
N ALA A 99 -1.58 -6.08 0.92
CA ALA A 99 -0.69 -6.47 2.01
C ALA A 99 -0.17 -5.25 2.77
N ILE A 100 0.22 -4.20 2.06
CA ILE A 100 0.68 -2.95 2.69
C ILE A 100 -0.45 -2.34 3.51
N PHE A 101 -1.64 -2.22 2.95
CA PHE A 101 -2.78 -1.68 3.70
C PHE A 101 -3.14 -2.53 4.91
N SER A 102 -3.03 -3.85 4.79
CA SER A 102 -3.24 -4.74 5.93
C SER A 102 -2.30 -4.39 7.09
N ALA A 103 -1.01 -4.25 6.81
CA ALA A 103 -0.02 -3.89 7.82
C ALA A 103 -0.23 -2.47 8.35
N VAL A 104 -0.48 -1.51 7.46
CA VAL A 104 -0.70 -0.10 7.84
C VAL A 104 -1.94 0.04 8.72
N ASN A 105 -3.03 -0.62 8.37
CA ASN A 105 -4.26 -0.56 9.15
C ASN A 105 -4.06 -1.16 10.54
N ARG A 106 -3.28 -2.23 10.67
CA ARG A 106 -2.92 -2.79 11.97
C ARG A 106 -2.11 -1.79 12.80
N ALA A 107 -1.16 -1.13 12.16
CA ALA A 107 -0.33 -0.12 12.84
C ALA A 107 -1.18 1.05 13.32
N LEU A 108 -2.11 1.51 12.51
CA LEU A 108 -3.04 2.57 12.88
C LEU A 108 -3.90 2.16 14.08
N ALA A 109 -4.43 0.95 14.05
CA ALA A 109 -5.28 0.44 15.11
C ALA A 109 -4.53 0.31 16.44
N GLN A 110 -3.23 0.05 16.38
CA GLN A 110 -2.37 -0.08 17.56
C GLN A 110 -1.74 1.24 17.99
N GLY A 111 -2.03 2.33 17.30
CA GLY A 111 -1.41 3.61 17.58
C GLY A 111 0.06 3.71 17.20
N ALA A 112 0.55 2.77 16.39
CA ALA A 112 1.94 2.76 15.95
C ALA A 112 2.21 3.70 14.77
N LEU A 113 1.16 4.15 14.09
CA LEU A 113 1.24 5.14 13.02
C LEU A 113 0.20 6.24 13.27
N PRO A 114 0.54 7.50 12.93
CA PRO A 114 -0.47 8.56 12.95
C PRO A 114 -1.40 8.41 11.75
N ALA A 115 -2.58 9.00 11.84
CA ALA A 115 -3.45 9.09 10.69
C ALA A 115 -2.78 9.94 9.61
N ARG A 116 -3.03 9.60 8.35
CA ARG A 116 -2.49 10.38 7.25
C ARG A 116 -3.08 11.77 7.27
N ALA A 117 -2.21 12.78 7.11
CA ALA A 117 -2.66 14.15 6.98
C ALA A 117 -3.49 14.28 5.71
N ASP A 118 -4.73 14.74 5.87
CA ASP A 118 -5.61 14.92 4.74
C ASP A 118 -5.31 16.24 4.06
N SER A 119 -4.98 16.18 2.78
CA SER A 119 -4.71 17.38 2.01
C SER A 119 -5.91 18.32 1.96
N ALA A 120 -7.13 17.80 2.03
CA ALA A 120 -8.33 18.64 2.08
C ALA A 120 -8.40 19.43 3.38
N LEU A 121 -7.91 18.88 4.49
CA LEU A 121 -7.84 19.61 5.74
C LEU A 121 -6.77 20.70 5.68
N THR A 122 -5.66 20.40 5.06
CA THR A 122 -4.58 21.38 4.92
C THR A 122 -4.92 22.45 3.89
N GLY A 123 -5.77 22.13 2.93
CA GLY A 123 -6.21 23.07 1.94
C GLY A 123 -7.27 24.05 2.41
N THR A 124 -7.73 23.88 3.61
CA THR A 124 -8.75 24.79 4.17
C THR A 124 -8.15 25.93 4.93
#